data_c1f15f56ff67f1a1591800ca827fdbbd
#
_entry.id   c1f15f56ff67f1a1591800ca827fdbbd
#
_cell.length_a   1.000
_cell.length_b   1.000
_cell.length_c   1.000
_cell.angle_alpha   90.00
_cell.angle_beta   90.00
_cell.angle_gamma   90.00
#
_symmetry.space_group_name_H-M   'P 1'
#
loop_
_entity.id
_entity.type
_entity.pdbx_description
1 polymer ?
#
loop_
_entity_poly.entity_id
_entity_poly.type
_entity_poly.pdbx_seq_one_letter_code
_entity_poly.pdbx_strand_id
1 'polypeptide(L)'
;VTSGMAAGSVLVIGFVILLVRRIAIAQVRVTTTGWDWVAEGLLAVVIGLGMWATIANNVIGGPYDYRATIAPWFRGIFTLNPDVSLVSGAPLLYQAHVVAAWLLLALWPYTRLVHAWSVPVGYIARSPILYRSRALSQVGDSTPTGRSSR
;
A
#
# COMPACT_ATOMS: atom_id res chain seq x y z
N VAL A 1 3.92 2.44 -24.02
CA VAL A 1 2.96 1.33 -23.94
C VAL A 1 3.53 0.23 -23.04
N THR A 2 4.73 -0.28 -23.32
CA THR A 2 5.36 -1.40 -22.59
C THR A 2 5.62 -1.09 -21.10
N SER A 3 6.04 0.10 -20.75
CA SER A 3 6.34 0.50 -19.35
C SER A 3 5.09 0.51 -18.47
N GLY A 4 3.96 0.99 -18.98
CA GLY A 4 2.69 1.01 -18.24
C GLY A 4 2.15 -0.41 -17.96
N MET A 5 2.22 -1.30 -18.95
CA MET A 5 1.82 -2.70 -18.79
C MET A 5 2.75 -3.42 -17.79
N ALA A 6 4.07 -3.22 -17.90
CA ALA A 6 5.02 -3.81 -16.97
C ALA A 6 4.79 -3.35 -15.53
N ALA A 7 4.65 -2.04 -15.32
CA ALA A 7 4.37 -1.48 -13.99
C ALA A 7 3.04 -1.98 -13.42
N GLY A 8 1.98 -2.02 -14.24
CA GLY A 8 0.67 -2.55 -13.85
C GLY A 8 0.72 -4.02 -13.47
N SER A 9 1.45 -4.84 -14.22
CA SER A 9 1.62 -6.27 -13.92
C SER A 9 2.36 -6.49 -12.60
N VAL A 10 3.45 -5.76 -12.36
CA VAL A 10 4.19 -5.83 -11.09
C VAL A 10 3.29 -5.44 -9.91
N LEU A 11 2.48 -4.39 -10.08
CA LEU A 11 1.55 -3.92 -9.06
C LEU A 11 0.47 -4.97 -8.75
N VAL A 12 -0.13 -5.60 -9.78
CA VAL A 12 -1.10 -6.70 -9.60
C VAL A 12 -0.47 -7.88 -8.86
N ILE A 13 0.72 -8.31 -9.26
CA ILE A 13 1.43 -9.42 -8.61
C ILE A 13 1.70 -9.08 -7.14
N GLY A 14 2.23 -7.89 -6.87
CA GLY A 14 2.48 -7.43 -5.49
C GLY A 14 1.20 -7.39 -4.65
N PHE A 15 0.11 -6.89 -5.21
CA PHE A 15 -1.19 -6.87 -4.55
C PHE A 15 -1.70 -8.28 -4.22
N VAL A 16 -1.64 -9.20 -5.17
CA VAL A 16 -2.07 -10.61 -4.97
C VAL A 16 -1.24 -11.29 -3.88
N ILE A 17 0.08 -11.08 -3.88
CA ILE A 17 0.97 -11.63 -2.84
C ILE A 17 0.56 -11.12 -1.46
N LEU A 18 0.30 -9.81 -1.33
CA LEU A 18 -0.10 -9.20 -0.07
C LEU A 18 -1.49 -9.68 0.37
N LEU A 19 -2.44 -9.81 -0.53
CA LEU A 19 -3.79 -10.33 -0.27
C LEU A 19 -3.74 -11.79 0.19
N VAL A 20 -3.00 -12.64 -0.52
CA VAL A 20 -2.81 -14.05 -0.15
C VAL A 20 -2.16 -14.16 1.24
N ARG A 21 -1.11 -13.39 1.50
CA ARG A 21 -0.46 -13.33 2.81
C ARG A 21 -1.46 -12.93 3.91
N ARG A 22 -2.30 -11.93 3.66
CA ARG A 22 -3.31 -11.47 4.64
C ARG A 22 -4.34 -12.55 4.95
N ILE A 23 -4.78 -13.30 3.94
CA ILE A 23 -5.77 -14.38 4.10
C ILE A 23 -5.14 -15.62 4.75
N ALA A 24 -3.93 -16.00 4.31
CA ALA A 24 -3.28 -17.25 4.73
C ALA A 24 -2.68 -17.18 6.14
N ILE A 25 -2.17 -16.03 6.57
CA ILE A 25 -1.52 -15.88 7.87
C ILE A 25 -2.54 -15.47 8.93
N ALA A 26 -2.84 -16.36 9.87
CA ALA A 26 -3.84 -16.17 10.91
C ALA A 26 -3.56 -14.91 11.77
N GLN A 27 -2.30 -14.64 12.14
CA GLN A 27 -1.91 -13.48 12.92
C GLN A 27 -2.23 -12.16 12.20
N VAL A 28 -2.03 -12.11 10.88
CA VAL A 28 -2.34 -10.93 10.08
C VAL A 28 -3.85 -10.74 9.97
N ARG A 29 -4.59 -11.83 9.76
CA ARG A 29 -6.04 -11.80 9.64
C ARG A 29 -6.74 -11.32 10.91
N VAL A 30 -6.31 -11.79 12.09
CA VAL A 30 -6.90 -11.41 13.39
C VAL A 30 -6.65 -9.94 13.72
N THR A 31 -5.54 -9.37 13.28
CA THR A 31 -5.22 -7.95 13.49
C THR A 31 -5.83 -7.02 12.43
N THR A 32 -6.50 -7.56 11.40
CA THR A 32 -7.14 -6.81 10.32
C THR A 32 -8.48 -6.27 10.79
N THR A 33 -8.68 -4.96 10.68
CA THR A 33 -9.95 -4.29 11.00
C THR A 33 -10.89 -4.29 9.79
N GLY A 34 -12.19 -4.00 10.01
CA GLY A 34 -13.15 -3.84 8.91
C GLY A 34 -12.74 -2.75 7.91
N TRP A 35 -12.17 -1.66 8.40
CA TRP A 35 -11.66 -0.57 7.55
C TRP A 35 -10.49 -0.99 6.66
N ASP A 36 -9.65 -1.90 7.13
CA ASP A 36 -8.55 -2.45 6.33
C ASP A 36 -9.09 -3.27 5.15
N TRP A 37 -10.20 -4.03 5.35
CA TRP A 37 -10.86 -4.77 4.28
C TRP A 37 -11.53 -3.87 3.26
N VAL A 38 -12.16 -2.78 3.71
CA VAL A 38 -12.75 -1.77 2.81
C VAL A 38 -11.68 -1.12 1.95
N ALA A 39 -10.56 -0.72 2.56
CA ALA A 39 -9.44 -0.13 1.83
C ALA A 39 -8.83 -1.10 0.83
N GLU A 40 -8.66 -2.38 1.22
CA GLU A 40 -8.11 -3.41 0.33
C GLU A 40 -9.04 -3.74 -0.82
N GLY A 41 -10.34 -3.83 -0.57
CA GLY A 41 -11.35 -3.99 -1.60
C GLY A 41 -11.37 -2.81 -2.59
N LEU A 42 -11.30 -1.58 -2.08
CA LEU A 42 -11.23 -0.40 -2.93
C LEU A 42 -9.92 -0.33 -3.73
N LEU A 43 -8.80 -0.72 -3.11
CA LEU A 43 -7.51 -0.84 -3.79
C LEU A 43 -7.58 -1.89 -4.92
N ALA A 44 -8.23 -3.04 -4.68
CA ALA A 44 -8.47 -4.05 -5.71
C ALA A 44 -9.27 -3.50 -6.89
N VAL A 45 -10.32 -2.70 -6.62
CA VAL A 45 -11.12 -2.04 -7.66
C VAL A 45 -10.26 -1.06 -8.46
N VAL A 46 -9.48 -0.22 -7.80
CA VAL A 46 -8.59 0.75 -8.48
C VAL A 46 -7.58 0.03 -9.39
N ILE A 47 -6.91 -1.00 -8.86
CA ILE A 47 -5.94 -1.79 -9.63
C ILE A 47 -6.61 -2.51 -10.80
N GLY A 48 -7.78 -3.13 -10.56
CA GLY A 48 -8.54 -3.85 -11.57
C GLY A 48 -9.00 -2.94 -12.71
N LEU A 49 -9.59 -1.78 -12.40
CA LEU A 49 -10.02 -0.81 -13.40
C LEU A 49 -8.83 -0.25 -14.19
N GLY A 50 -7.71 0.08 -13.51
CA GLY A 50 -6.50 0.58 -14.17
C GLY A 50 -5.86 -0.45 -15.10
N MET A 51 -5.80 -1.71 -14.66
CA MET A 51 -5.27 -2.79 -15.50
C MET A 51 -6.20 -3.07 -16.68
N TRP A 52 -7.51 -3.10 -16.44
CA TRP A 52 -8.50 -3.28 -17.51
C TRP A 52 -8.43 -2.15 -18.54
N ALA A 53 -8.34 -0.89 -18.10
CA ALA A 53 -8.15 0.25 -18.99
C ALA A 53 -6.88 0.12 -19.85
N THR A 54 -5.79 -0.36 -19.23
CA THR A 54 -4.52 -0.59 -19.93
C THR A 54 -4.64 -1.70 -20.99
N ILE A 55 -5.30 -2.81 -20.66
CA ILE A 55 -5.53 -3.92 -21.57
C ILE A 55 -6.47 -3.49 -22.69
N ALA A 56 -7.60 -2.88 -22.36
CA ALA A 56 -8.60 -2.43 -23.34
C ALA A 56 -7.98 -1.48 -24.39
N ASN A 57 -7.13 -0.56 -23.94
CA ASN A 57 -6.53 0.41 -24.84
C ASN A 57 -5.33 -0.13 -25.65
N ASN A 58 -4.52 -1.01 -25.07
CA ASN A 58 -3.27 -1.44 -25.69
C ASN A 58 -3.36 -2.81 -26.39
N VAL A 59 -4.27 -3.68 -25.96
CA VAL A 59 -4.41 -5.04 -26.48
C VAL A 59 -5.64 -5.18 -27.38
N ILE A 60 -6.79 -4.62 -26.92
CA ILE A 60 -8.05 -4.71 -27.67
C ILE A 60 -8.13 -3.63 -28.76
N GLY A 61 -7.27 -2.58 -28.66
CA GLY A 61 -7.20 -1.53 -29.67
C GLY A 61 -8.28 -0.46 -29.52
N GLY A 62 -8.53 0.00 -28.30
CA GLY A 62 -9.44 1.14 -28.05
C GLY A 62 -8.91 2.42 -28.71
N PRO A 63 -9.79 3.21 -29.36
CA PRO A 63 -9.38 4.44 -30.06
C PRO A 63 -9.10 5.63 -29.10
N TYR A 64 -9.17 5.42 -27.78
CA TYR A 64 -9.09 6.50 -26.80
C TYR A 64 -7.65 6.83 -26.41
N ASP A 65 -7.22 8.07 -26.72
CA ASP A 65 -5.91 8.58 -26.32
C ASP A 65 -5.98 9.27 -24.96
N TYR A 66 -5.72 8.51 -23.92
CA TYR A 66 -5.66 9.01 -22.53
C TYR A 66 -4.49 10.01 -22.32
N ARG A 67 -3.47 10.01 -23.20
CA ARG A 67 -2.33 10.91 -23.10
C ARG A 67 -2.69 12.34 -23.50
N ALA A 68 -3.63 12.49 -24.43
CA ALA A 68 -4.14 13.79 -24.85
C ALA A 68 -5.25 14.33 -23.92
N THR A 69 -5.83 13.50 -23.06
CA THR A 69 -7.00 13.82 -22.24
C THR A 69 -6.72 13.70 -20.74
N ILE A 70 -6.69 12.47 -20.21
CA ILE A 70 -6.53 12.24 -18.77
C ILE A 70 -5.19 12.73 -18.23
N ALA A 71 -4.10 12.56 -19.00
CA ALA A 71 -2.78 12.94 -18.53
C ALA A 71 -2.60 14.48 -18.38
N PRO A 72 -3.06 15.34 -19.30
CA PRO A 72 -3.07 16.79 -19.09
C PRO A 72 -3.95 17.22 -17.92
N TRP A 73 -5.16 16.64 -17.77
CA TRP A 73 -6.03 16.89 -16.64
C TRP A 73 -5.33 16.57 -15.31
N PHE A 74 -4.73 15.39 -15.19
CA PHE A 74 -4.02 14.96 -13.98
C PHE A 74 -2.86 15.90 -13.63
N ARG A 75 -2.09 16.34 -14.63
CA ARG A 75 -1.04 17.36 -14.43
C ARG A 75 -1.61 18.70 -13.98
N GLY A 76 -2.79 19.06 -14.51
CA GLY A 76 -3.52 20.27 -14.14
C GLY A 76 -3.86 20.36 -12.66
N ILE A 77 -4.06 19.22 -11.97
CA ILE A 77 -4.27 19.17 -10.53
C ILE A 77 -3.07 19.75 -9.77
N PHE A 78 -1.84 19.42 -10.18
CA PHE A 78 -0.61 19.90 -9.53
C PHE A 78 -0.32 21.37 -9.84
N THR A 79 -0.85 21.88 -10.94
CA THR A 79 -0.75 23.32 -11.31
C THR A 79 -1.97 24.12 -10.87
N LEU A 80 -2.90 23.49 -10.09
CA LEU A 80 -4.15 24.10 -9.61
C LEU A 80 -5.05 24.64 -10.74
N ASN A 81 -4.91 24.09 -11.94
CA ASN A 81 -5.72 24.45 -13.12
C ASN A 81 -6.13 23.19 -13.91
N PRO A 82 -6.94 22.28 -13.31
CA PRO A 82 -7.42 21.10 -14.01
C PRO A 82 -8.55 21.43 -15.00
N ASP A 83 -8.40 21.03 -16.24
CA ASP A 83 -9.48 21.13 -17.23
C ASP A 83 -10.42 19.92 -17.09
N VAL A 84 -11.56 20.14 -16.46
CA VAL A 84 -12.56 19.10 -16.19
C VAL A 84 -13.21 18.55 -17.47
N SER A 85 -13.21 19.33 -18.55
CA SER A 85 -13.80 18.90 -19.84
C SER A 85 -13.09 17.67 -20.40
N LEU A 86 -11.79 17.53 -20.14
CA LEU A 86 -10.95 16.41 -20.58
C LEU A 86 -11.36 15.09 -19.94
N VAL A 87 -11.85 15.12 -18.70
CA VAL A 87 -12.31 13.91 -17.99
C VAL A 87 -13.77 13.60 -18.31
N SER A 88 -14.61 14.61 -18.42
CA SER A 88 -16.04 14.41 -18.72
C SER A 88 -16.27 13.74 -20.09
N GLY A 89 -15.39 13.97 -21.05
CA GLY A 89 -15.41 13.31 -22.35
C GLY A 89 -14.74 11.93 -22.39
N ALA A 90 -14.15 11.47 -21.30
CA ALA A 90 -13.46 10.18 -21.23
C ALA A 90 -14.47 9.00 -21.19
N PRO A 91 -14.10 7.80 -21.69
CA PRO A 91 -14.91 6.61 -21.49
C PRO A 91 -15.15 6.32 -20.00
N LEU A 92 -16.34 5.77 -19.67
CA LEU A 92 -16.77 5.51 -18.30
C LEU A 92 -15.75 4.72 -17.48
N LEU A 93 -15.01 3.81 -18.11
CA LEU A 93 -13.95 3.04 -17.47
C LEU A 93 -12.87 3.92 -16.82
N TYR A 94 -12.42 4.95 -17.53
CA TYR A 94 -11.43 5.91 -17.03
C TYR A 94 -12.01 6.80 -15.93
N GLN A 95 -13.26 7.26 -16.11
CA GLN A 95 -13.96 8.07 -15.10
C GLN A 95 -14.15 7.24 -13.80
N ALA A 96 -14.58 5.99 -13.91
CA ALA A 96 -14.73 5.09 -12.76
C ALA A 96 -13.39 4.84 -12.03
N HIS A 97 -12.31 4.65 -12.79
CA HIS A 97 -10.97 4.51 -12.20
C HIS A 97 -10.54 5.77 -11.44
N VAL A 98 -10.74 6.95 -12.01
CA VAL A 98 -10.45 8.24 -11.37
C VAL A 98 -11.25 8.39 -10.07
N VAL A 99 -12.56 8.15 -10.11
CA VAL A 99 -13.43 8.24 -8.92
C VAL A 99 -13.00 7.25 -7.84
N ALA A 100 -12.74 6.00 -8.21
CA ALA A 100 -12.27 4.98 -7.27
C ALA A 100 -10.90 5.35 -6.64
N ALA A 101 -9.99 5.94 -7.42
CA ALA A 101 -8.71 6.41 -6.93
C ALA A 101 -8.87 7.58 -5.92
N TRP A 102 -9.75 8.53 -6.20
CA TRP A 102 -10.06 9.63 -5.27
C TRP A 102 -10.72 9.13 -3.99
N LEU A 103 -11.64 8.17 -4.07
CA LEU A 103 -12.23 7.54 -2.89
C LEU A 103 -11.18 6.83 -2.05
N LEU A 104 -10.24 6.12 -2.67
CA LEU A 104 -9.13 5.48 -1.97
C LEU A 104 -8.25 6.52 -1.27
N LEU A 105 -7.91 7.63 -1.93
CA LEU A 105 -7.15 8.72 -1.32
C LEU A 105 -7.88 9.38 -0.15
N ALA A 106 -9.19 9.57 -0.26
CA ALA A 106 -10.03 10.10 0.81
C ALA A 106 -10.09 9.15 2.02
N LEU A 107 -10.10 7.84 1.77
CA LEU A 107 -10.10 6.82 2.82
C LEU A 107 -8.71 6.60 3.45
N TRP A 108 -7.64 7.00 2.76
CA TRP A 108 -6.25 6.75 3.14
C TRP A 108 -5.94 7.09 4.61
N PRO A 109 -6.28 8.30 5.13
CA PRO A 109 -5.95 8.66 6.50
C PRO A 109 -6.66 7.83 7.57
N TYR A 110 -7.78 7.18 7.23
CA TYR A 110 -8.56 6.34 8.15
C TYR A 110 -8.12 4.89 8.16
N THR A 111 -7.14 4.53 7.35
CA THR A 111 -6.65 3.18 7.18
C THR A 111 -5.19 3.05 7.59
N ARG A 112 -4.71 1.83 7.77
CA ARG A 112 -3.28 1.58 8.02
C ARG A 112 -2.37 1.91 6.82
N LEU A 113 -2.94 2.24 5.66
CA LEU A 113 -2.19 2.68 4.50
C LEU A 113 -1.40 3.98 4.78
N VAL A 114 -1.80 4.78 5.79
CA VAL A 114 -1.03 5.95 6.23
C VAL A 114 0.40 5.58 6.63
N HIS A 115 0.61 4.37 7.17
CA HIS A 115 1.94 3.90 7.56
C HIS A 115 2.88 3.65 6.37
N ALA A 116 2.36 3.52 5.15
CA ALA A 116 3.19 3.41 3.95
C ALA A 116 4.00 4.70 3.68
N TRP A 117 3.48 5.86 4.13
CA TRP A 117 4.17 7.16 4.02
C TRP A 117 5.02 7.50 5.24
N SER A 118 4.70 6.92 6.40
CA SER A 118 5.47 7.10 7.63
C SER A 118 6.62 6.09 7.74
N VAL A 119 7.29 5.78 6.61
CA VAL A 119 8.52 4.98 6.66
C VAL A 119 9.51 5.72 7.55
N PRO A 120 9.88 5.15 8.69
CA PRO A 120 10.78 5.82 9.63
C PRO A 120 12.20 5.79 9.04
N VAL A 121 12.50 6.77 8.20
CA VAL A 121 13.81 6.94 7.55
C VAL A 121 14.94 6.93 8.58
N GLY A 122 14.64 7.39 9.80
CA GLY A 122 15.58 7.34 10.94
C GLY A 122 15.95 5.93 11.41
N TYR A 123 15.21 4.87 11.05
CA TYR A 123 15.60 3.49 11.40
C TYR A 123 16.75 2.95 10.54
N ILE A 124 16.95 3.52 9.35
CA ILE A 124 18.08 3.13 8.46
C ILE A 124 19.43 3.55 9.10
N ALA A 125 19.43 4.64 9.89
CA ALA A 125 20.61 5.19 10.55
C ALA A 125 20.74 4.78 12.02
N ARG A 126 19.79 3.98 12.58
CA ARG A 126 19.85 3.54 13.97
C ARG A 126 20.68 2.28 14.11
N SER A 127 21.64 2.31 15.06
CA SER A 127 22.32 1.10 15.51
C SER A 127 21.32 0.09 16.09
N PRO A 128 21.51 -1.22 15.86
CA PRO A 128 20.62 -2.25 16.37
C PRO A 128 20.56 -2.21 17.90
N ILE A 129 19.34 -2.15 18.46
CA ILE A 129 19.13 -2.24 19.91
C ILE A 129 19.34 -3.69 20.32
N LEU A 130 20.45 -3.99 20.97
CA LEU A 130 20.70 -5.28 21.56
C LEU A 130 19.86 -5.42 22.84
N TYR A 131 18.77 -6.18 22.78
CA TYR A 131 18.04 -6.60 23.97
C TYR A 131 18.89 -7.64 24.74
N ARG A 132 19.67 -7.17 25.72
CA ARG A 132 20.29 -8.09 26.70
C ARG A 132 19.19 -8.55 27.65
N SER A 133 18.85 -9.83 27.61
CA SER A 133 18.01 -10.44 28.63
C SER A 133 18.76 -10.38 29.99
N ARG A 134 18.21 -9.68 30.95
CA ARG A 134 18.74 -9.60 32.32
C ARG A 134 18.63 -10.92 33.13
N ALA A 135 18.14 -11.99 32.49
CA ALA A 135 17.85 -13.26 33.16
C ALA A 135 19.10 -14.05 33.59
N LEU A 136 20.29 -13.69 33.18
CA LEU A 136 21.51 -14.43 33.55
C LEU A 136 22.32 -13.81 34.70
N SER A 137 21.97 -12.63 35.19
CA SER A 137 22.71 -12.02 36.32
C SER A 137 22.23 -12.43 37.71
N GLN A 138 21.07 -13.11 37.81
CA GLN A 138 20.55 -13.54 39.11
C GLN A 138 20.94 -14.98 39.51
N VAL A 139 21.54 -15.75 38.61
CA VAL A 139 21.94 -17.14 38.91
C VAL A 139 23.35 -17.20 39.56
N GLY A 140 24.10 -16.11 39.53
CA GLY A 140 25.48 -16.08 40.05
C GLY A 140 25.63 -15.68 41.53
N ASP A 141 24.61 -15.23 42.23
CA ASP A 141 24.73 -14.66 43.58
C ASP A 141 24.03 -15.47 44.70
N SER A 142 23.79 -16.76 44.45
CA SER A 142 23.38 -17.68 45.51
C SER A 142 24.51 -18.60 45.94
N THR A 143 25.63 -18.01 46.36
CA THR A 143 26.61 -18.75 47.16
C THR A 143 26.15 -18.73 48.60
N PRO A 144 25.79 -19.87 49.24
CA PRO A 144 25.48 -19.91 50.64
C PRO A 144 26.75 -19.72 51.42
N THR A 145 26.99 -18.56 52.00
CA THR A 145 28.00 -18.37 53.03
C THR A 145 27.68 -19.24 54.20
N GLY A 146 28.29 -20.42 54.26
CA GLY A 146 28.28 -21.29 55.40
C GLY A 146 28.86 -20.59 56.62
N ARG A 147 27.98 -20.21 57.53
CA ARG A 147 28.34 -19.70 58.84
C ARG A 147 28.67 -20.90 59.71
N SER A 148 29.97 -21.17 59.86
CA SER A 148 30.49 -22.08 60.90
C SER A 148 30.32 -21.46 62.26
N SER A 149 29.48 -22.01 63.09
CA SER A 149 29.41 -21.75 64.51
C SER A 149 30.54 -22.44 65.27
N ARG A 150 31.29 -21.64 66.00
CA ARG A 150 31.92 -22.05 67.28
C ARG A 150 31.69 -20.99 68.31
#